data_1ee94ba4bbd4de535bf83077f48e8569
#
_entry.id   1ee94ba4bbd4de535bf83077f48e8569
#
_cell.length_a   1.000
_cell.length_b   1.000
_cell.length_c   1.000
_cell.angle_alpha   90.00
_cell.angle_beta   90.00
_cell.angle_gamma   90.00
#
_symmetry.space_group_name_H-M   'P 1'
#
loop_
_entity.id
_entity.type
_entity.pdbx_description
1 polymer ?
#
loop_
_entity_poly.entity_id
_entity_poly.type
_entity_poly.pdbx_seq_one_letter_code
_entity_poly.pdbx_strand_id
1 'polypeptide(L)'
;MEPLVSIITPSFNQVRYLEQALRSVLEQGYPRLEYIVIDGGSTDGSLEVLKRYEGGLADWSSEPDRGQVDAINKGLRRARGEIVAWLNSDDAYLPGAIAEAVQTLRRDPALGMVYADGLMVDSELKLLDRHVYPQLGLPELLCFEVILQPTVFMRRRVVEEVGYLNSEYRLILDHELWVRIASCYPIRHVSRFWSIERTHPEAKTIAQAAGFVEEAERLIHWASQDPTLAPVVERHRRRVHSGLDLFAARRLIDAGEYREAVRRLWKASVLHPPTVGRYWFKVVQAVGSALGLASAFEGYRRTRRRFVHRGQVVDLKSTDLAEEPGRLRET
;
A
#
# COMPACT_ATOMS: atom_id res chain seq x y z
N MET A 1 -21.43 7.88 20.12
CA MET A 1 -21.64 8.44 18.76
C MET A 1 -20.57 7.83 17.85
N GLU A 2 -20.88 7.51 16.59
CA GLU A 2 -19.86 7.05 15.64
C GLU A 2 -18.88 8.18 15.33
N PRO A 3 -17.54 7.93 15.23
CA PRO A 3 -16.57 8.97 14.88
C PRO A 3 -16.75 9.42 13.43
N LEU A 4 -16.38 10.65 13.13
CA LEU A 4 -16.27 11.12 11.74
C LEU A 4 -15.04 10.46 11.11
N VAL A 5 -15.20 9.91 9.91
CA VAL A 5 -14.12 9.34 9.11
C VAL A 5 -13.91 10.20 7.87
N SER A 6 -12.69 10.66 7.64
CA SER A 6 -12.34 11.38 6.41
C SER A 6 -11.55 10.45 5.50
N ILE A 7 -12.04 10.27 4.27
CA ILE A 7 -11.33 9.58 3.20
C ILE A 7 -10.84 10.63 2.21
N ILE A 8 -9.58 10.51 1.81
CA ILE A 8 -8.94 11.38 0.82
C ILE A 8 -8.67 10.58 -0.45
N THR A 9 -9.04 11.10 -1.61
CA THR A 9 -8.62 10.53 -2.90
C THR A 9 -7.80 11.55 -3.68
N PRO A 10 -6.47 11.30 -3.85
CA PRO A 10 -5.67 12.03 -4.82
C PRO A 10 -6.02 11.53 -6.22
N SER A 11 -6.23 12.43 -7.18
CA SER A 11 -6.57 12.11 -8.56
C SER A 11 -5.71 12.91 -9.54
N PHE A 12 -5.24 12.26 -10.60
CA PHE A 12 -4.62 12.92 -11.75
C PHE A 12 -4.70 12.04 -12.98
N ASN A 13 -5.53 12.45 -13.97
CA ASN A 13 -5.73 11.74 -15.23
C ASN A 13 -6.08 10.25 -15.04
N GLN A 14 -7.12 9.98 -14.24
CA GLN A 14 -7.57 8.63 -13.88
C GLN A 14 -9.07 8.40 -14.19
N VAL A 15 -9.60 9.06 -15.21
CA VAL A 15 -11.03 8.99 -15.58
C VAL A 15 -11.56 7.56 -15.66
N ARG A 16 -10.71 6.62 -16.12
CA ARG A 16 -11.06 5.21 -16.28
C ARG A 16 -11.47 4.51 -14.99
N TYR A 17 -10.86 4.89 -13.87
CA TYR A 17 -11.00 4.18 -12.59
C TYR A 17 -11.68 5.03 -11.52
N LEU A 18 -11.60 6.36 -11.65
CA LEU A 18 -12.04 7.32 -10.64
C LEU A 18 -13.49 7.07 -10.19
N GLU A 19 -14.42 6.83 -11.13
CA GLU A 19 -15.83 6.57 -10.78
C GLU A 19 -15.99 5.36 -9.87
N GLN A 20 -15.21 4.30 -10.09
CA GLN A 20 -15.25 3.11 -9.28
C GLN A 20 -14.67 3.35 -7.87
N ALA A 21 -13.58 4.12 -7.77
CA ALA A 21 -13.01 4.54 -6.49
C ALA A 21 -14.02 5.37 -5.69
N LEU A 22 -14.65 6.38 -6.31
CA LEU A 22 -15.67 7.22 -5.68
C LEU A 22 -16.84 6.39 -5.13
N ARG A 23 -17.39 5.50 -5.95
CA ARG A 23 -18.49 4.63 -5.55
C ARG A 23 -18.10 3.70 -4.41
N SER A 24 -16.92 3.12 -4.43
CA SER A 24 -16.44 2.21 -3.39
C SER A 24 -16.37 2.85 -2.01
N VAL A 25 -16.14 4.16 -1.95
CA VAL A 25 -16.18 4.96 -0.71
C VAL A 25 -17.60 5.34 -0.33
N LEU A 26 -18.38 5.88 -1.26
CA LEU A 26 -19.73 6.38 -1.00
C LEU A 26 -20.72 5.24 -0.66
N GLU A 27 -20.53 4.06 -1.24
CA GLU A 27 -21.37 2.88 -1.03
C GLU A 27 -20.99 2.07 0.25
N GLN A 28 -20.03 2.54 1.08
CA GLN A 28 -19.68 1.88 2.36
C GLN A 28 -20.81 1.89 3.41
N GLY A 29 -21.81 2.74 3.25
CA GLY A 29 -22.92 2.84 4.19
C GLY A 29 -22.54 3.36 5.59
N TYR A 30 -21.34 3.94 5.73
CA TYR A 30 -20.91 4.49 7.01
C TYR A 30 -21.55 5.87 7.26
N PRO A 31 -22.25 6.09 8.40
CA PRO A 31 -23.17 7.23 8.56
C PRO A 31 -22.46 8.58 8.74
N ARG A 32 -21.19 8.60 9.13
CA ARG A 32 -20.41 9.83 9.37
C ARG A 32 -19.14 9.85 8.54
N LEU A 33 -19.32 9.92 7.22
CA LEU A 33 -18.27 9.95 6.22
C LEU A 33 -18.05 11.39 5.72
N GLU A 34 -16.80 11.82 5.69
CA GLU A 34 -16.31 13.02 5.01
C GLU A 34 -15.41 12.56 3.87
N TYR A 35 -15.85 12.76 2.64
CA TYR A 35 -15.09 12.35 1.47
C TYR A 35 -14.52 13.57 0.74
N ILE A 36 -13.18 13.61 0.61
CA ILE A 36 -12.41 14.73 0.05
C ILE A 36 -11.64 14.24 -1.16
N VAL A 37 -11.79 14.91 -2.31
CA VAL A 37 -11.03 14.58 -3.52
C VAL A 37 -10.12 15.75 -3.91
N ILE A 38 -8.85 15.47 -4.08
CA ILE A 38 -7.85 16.45 -4.53
C ILE A 38 -7.35 16.03 -5.91
N ASP A 39 -7.79 16.74 -6.92
CA ASP A 39 -7.40 16.51 -8.30
C ASP A 39 -6.25 17.45 -8.70
N GLY A 40 -5.21 16.89 -9.32
CA GLY A 40 -3.98 17.57 -9.71
C GLY A 40 -4.08 18.36 -11.02
N GLY A 41 -5.29 18.76 -11.45
CA GLY A 41 -5.51 19.46 -12.71
C GLY A 41 -5.67 18.50 -13.89
N SER A 42 -6.49 17.47 -13.74
CA SER A 42 -6.75 16.47 -14.79
C SER A 42 -7.36 17.08 -16.06
N THR A 43 -7.04 16.48 -17.22
CA THR A 43 -7.49 16.90 -18.55
C THR A 43 -8.15 15.78 -19.36
N ASP A 44 -8.36 14.61 -18.74
CA ASP A 44 -8.82 13.37 -19.38
C ASP A 44 -10.32 13.09 -19.25
N GLY A 45 -11.10 14.00 -18.65
CA GLY A 45 -12.53 13.80 -18.33
C GLY A 45 -12.78 13.46 -16.85
N SER A 46 -11.76 13.43 -16.01
CA SER A 46 -11.91 13.19 -14.56
C SER A 46 -12.78 14.24 -13.88
N LEU A 47 -12.69 15.51 -14.34
CA LEU A 47 -13.49 16.62 -13.78
C LEU A 47 -15.00 16.43 -14.00
N GLU A 48 -15.41 15.89 -15.14
CA GLU A 48 -16.80 15.58 -15.44
C GLU A 48 -17.32 14.45 -14.52
N VAL A 49 -16.45 13.50 -14.18
CA VAL A 49 -16.77 12.46 -13.18
C VAL A 49 -16.96 13.11 -11.81
N LEU A 50 -16.04 13.96 -11.35
CA LEU A 50 -16.14 14.63 -10.04
C LEU A 50 -17.41 15.45 -9.92
N LYS A 51 -17.77 16.22 -10.94
CA LYS A 51 -19.02 17.02 -10.97
C LYS A 51 -20.27 16.14 -10.82
N ARG A 52 -20.30 14.94 -11.44
CA ARG A 52 -21.44 14.02 -11.29
C ARG A 52 -21.60 13.49 -9.86
N TYR A 53 -20.50 13.37 -9.11
CA TYR A 53 -20.50 12.87 -7.74
C TYR A 53 -20.42 13.97 -6.66
N GLU A 54 -20.43 15.25 -7.07
CA GLU A 54 -20.25 16.42 -6.19
C GLU A 54 -21.18 16.40 -4.97
N GLY A 55 -22.45 16.01 -5.15
CA GLY A 55 -23.41 15.91 -4.06
C GLY A 55 -23.08 14.88 -2.97
N GLY A 56 -22.15 13.94 -3.23
CA GLY A 56 -21.66 12.96 -2.27
C GLY A 56 -20.30 13.31 -1.65
N LEU A 57 -19.62 14.34 -2.16
CA LEU A 57 -18.32 14.80 -1.69
C LEU A 57 -18.48 15.91 -0.66
N ALA A 58 -17.74 15.81 0.44
CA ALA A 58 -17.69 16.86 1.45
C ALA A 58 -16.87 18.06 0.96
N ASP A 59 -15.84 17.82 0.16
CA ASP A 59 -15.00 18.84 -0.47
C ASP A 59 -14.29 18.22 -1.68
N TRP A 60 -14.04 19.03 -2.72
CA TRP A 60 -13.14 18.66 -3.81
C TRP A 60 -12.52 19.89 -4.45
N SER A 61 -11.33 19.75 -4.99
CA SER A 61 -10.66 20.79 -5.75
C SER A 61 -9.87 20.18 -6.89
N SER A 62 -9.74 20.94 -8.00
CA SER A 62 -8.87 20.60 -9.12
C SER A 62 -7.96 21.76 -9.42
N GLU A 63 -6.69 21.57 -9.20
CA GLU A 63 -5.61 22.53 -9.46
C GLU A 63 -4.28 21.80 -9.64
N PRO A 64 -3.35 22.31 -10.43
CA PRO A 64 -2.02 21.75 -10.53
C PRO A 64 -1.38 21.55 -9.16
N ASP A 65 -0.80 20.38 -8.93
CA ASP A 65 -0.11 20.03 -7.69
C ASP A 65 1.35 19.60 -7.95
N ARG A 66 2.06 19.32 -6.87
CA ARG A 66 3.44 18.82 -6.91
C ARG A 66 3.54 17.30 -6.85
N GLY A 67 2.47 16.62 -7.21
CA GLY A 67 2.33 15.16 -7.23
C GLY A 67 1.55 14.60 -6.03
N GLN A 68 1.42 13.29 -6.01
CA GLN A 68 0.55 12.54 -5.10
C GLN A 68 0.69 12.91 -3.61
N VAL A 69 1.93 13.12 -3.14
CA VAL A 69 2.20 13.52 -1.73
C VAL A 69 1.55 14.87 -1.41
N ASP A 70 1.64 15.82 -2.34
CA ASP A 70 1.05 17.16 -2.16
C ASP A 70 -0.48 17.07 -2.11
N ALA A 71 -1.09 16.31 -3.04
CA ALA A 71 -2.53 16.07 -3.09
C ALA A 71 -3.05 15.41 -1.80
N ILE A 72 -2.40 14.32 -1.36
CA ILE A 72 -2.79 13.64 -0.11
C ILE A 72 -2.65 14.58 1.08
N ASN A 73 -1.54 15.30 1.19
CA ASN A 73 -1.31 16.23 2.29
C ASN A 73 -2.30 17.40 2.31
N LYS A 74 -2.72 17.92 1.13
CA LYS A 74 -3.79 18.90 1.03
C LYS A 74 -5.11 18.34 1.60
N GLY A 75 -5.47 17.12 1.20
CA GLY A 75 -6.66 16.44 1.71
C GLY A 75 -6.61 16.17 3.21
N LEU A 76 -5.48 15.64 3.73
CA LEU A 76 -5.29 15.37 5.16
C LEU A 76 -5.40 16.63 6.03
N ARG A 77 -4.91 17.78 5.54
CA ARG A 77 -5.04 19.08 6.27
C ARG A 77 -6.47 19.61 6.27
N ARG A 78 -7.28 19.27 5.28
CA ARG A 78 -8.72 19.65 5.21
C ARG A 78 -9.60 18.70 6.01
N ALA A 79 -9.13 17.48 6.28
CA ALA A 79 -9.87 16.43 6.98
C ALA A 79 -10.21 16.84 8.42
N ARG A 80 -11.49 16.64 8.79
CA ARG A 80 -12.02 16.91 10.13
C ARG A 80 -12.32 15.64 10.92
N GLY A 81 -12.28 14.48 10.27
CA GLY A 81 -12.55 13.19 10.88
C GLY A 81 -11.57 12.84 11.99
N GLU A 82 -12.05 12.11 12.99
CA GLU A 82 -11.20 11.51 14.03
C GLU A 82 -10.30 10.41 13.47
N ILE A 83 -10.77 9.77 12.41
CA ILE A 83 -10.07 8.72 11.65
C ILE A 83 -9.88 9.22 10.23
N VAL A 84 -8.69 9.01 9.67
CA VAL A 84 -8.34 9.39 8.31
C VAL A 84 -7.74 8.20 7.56
N ALA A 85 -8.01 8.15 6.27
CA ALA A 85 -7.36 7.25 5.33
C ALA A 85 -7.26 7.93 3.96
N TRP A 86 -6.43 7.40 3.06
CA TRP A 86 -6.52 7.79 1.66
C TRP A 86 -6.68 6.55 0.78
N LEU A 87 -7.39 6.73 -0.31
CA LEU A 87 -7.62 5.73 -1.34
C LEU A 87 -7.20 6.34 -2.68
N ASN A 88 -6.26 5.72 -3.37
CA ASN A 88 -5.87 6.19 -4.70
C ASN A 88 -7.05 6.06 -5.68
N SER A 89 -7.07 6.89 -6.71
CA SER A 89 -8.18 6.97 -7.67
C SER A 89 -8.31 5.75 -8.60
N ASP A 90 -7.33 4.84 -8.57
CA ASP A 90 -7.31 3.56 -9.30
C ASP A 90 -7.63 2.34 -8.41
N ASP A 91 -7.71 2.51 -7.07
CA ASP A 91 -8.03 1.48 -6.10
C ASP A 91 -9.51 1.51 -5.69
N ALA A 92 -9.95 0.54 -4.89
CA ALA A 92 -11.31 0.53 -4.34
C ALA A 92 -11.39 -0.18 -2.98
N TYR A 93 -12.29 0.29 -2.11
CA TYR A 93 -12.65 -0.44 -0.90
C TYR A 93 -13.60 -1.60 -1.19
N LEU A 94 -13.48 -2.66 -0.41
CA LEU A 94 -14.46 -3.72 -0.30
C LEU A 94 -15.53 -3.35 0.74
N PRO A 95 -16.72 -3.95 0.68
CA PRO A 95 -17.80 -3.63 1.62
C PRO A 95 -17.40 -3.83 3.08
N GLY A 96 -17.76 -2.88 3.95
CA GLY A 96 -17.53 -2.94 5.38
C GLY A 96 -16.16 -2.46 5.87
N ALA A 97 -15.22 -2.16 4.98
CA ALA A 97 -13.86 -1.76 5.33
C ALA A 97 -13.81 -0.59 6.34
N ILE A 98 -14.56 0.48 6.09
CA ILE A 98 -14.60 1.65 6.99
C ILE A 98 -15.16 1.27 8.37
N ALA A 99 -16.27 0.53 8.41
CA ALA A 99 -16.94 0.16 9.67
C ALA A 99 -16.05 -0.73 10.52
N GLU A 100 -15.37 -1.72 9.94
CA GLU A 100 -14.45 -2.63 10.65
C GLU A 100 -13.21 -1.90 11.15
N ALA A 101 -12.64 -0.99 10.36
CA ALA A 101 -11.50 -0.17 10.76
C ALA A 101 -11.86 0.72 11.96
N VAL A 102 -13.00 1.39 11.90
CA VAL A 102 -13.54 2.20 13.00
C VAL A 102 -13.73 1.36 14.25
N GLN A 103 -14.39 0.20 14.12
CA GLN A 103 -14.64 -0.69 15.26
C GLN A 103 -13.33 -1.13 15.93
N THR A 104 -12.30 -1.45 15.13
CA THR A 104 -11.00 -1.88 15.63
C THR A 104 -10.30 -0.75 16.38
N LEU A 105 -10.25 0.46 15.81
CA LEU A 105 -9.68 1.62 16.47
C LEU A 105 -10.43 2.01 17.73
N ARG A 106 -11.76 1.90 17.77
CA ARG A 106 -12.57 2.21 18.98
C ARG A 106 -12.32 1.24 20.13
N ARG A 107 -12.11 -0.05 19.83
CA ARG A 107 -11.83 -1.08 20.86
C ARG A 107 -10.51 -0.85 21.59
N ASP A 108 -9.56 -0.20 20.95
CA ASP A 108 -8.24 0.05 21.53
C ASP A 108 -7.79 1.51 21.24
N PRO A 109 -8.01 2.43 22.18
CA PRO A 109 -7.65 3.84 22.04
C PRO A 109 -6.16 4.10 21.92
N ALA A 110 -5.29 3.14 22.28
CA ALA A 110 -3.84 3.27 22.16
C ALA A 110 -3.35 3.11 20.69
N LEU A 111 -4.12 2.42 19.84
CA LEU A 111 -3.75 2.22 18.45
C LEU A 111 -3.63 3.54 17.69
N GLY A 112 -2.53 3.72 17.00
CA GLY A 112 -2.33 4.83 16.05
C GLY A 112 -2.88 4.51 14.66
N MET A 113 -2.78 3.25 14.25
CA MET A 113 -3.08 2.78 12.90
C MET A 113 -3.63 1.35 12.93
N VAL A 114 -4.53 1.05 12.01
CA VAL A 114 -4.97 -0.31 11.67
C VAL A 114 -4.78 -0.57 10.18
N TYR A 115 -4.53 -1.82 9.82
CA TYR A 115 -4.41 -2.26 8.43
C TYR A 115 -4.99 -3.67 8.29
N ALA A 116 -5.31 -4.05 7.07
CA ALA A 116 -5.91 -5.34 6.77
C ALA A 116 -5.26 -6.02 5.56
N ASP A 117 -5.79 -7.17 5.19
CA ASP A 117 -5.45 -7.86 3.95
C ASP A 117 -6.05 -7.13 2.75
N GLY A 118 -5.51 -7.37 1.57
CA GLY A 118 -5.99 -6.77 0.34
C GLY A 118 -5.82 -7.68 -0.87
N LEU A 119 -6.53 -7.34 -1.94
CA LEU A 119 -6.49 -8.08 -3.19
C LEU A 119 -5.75 -7.27 -4.26
N MET A 120 -4.86 -7.91 -5.00
CA MET A 120 -4.28 -7.32 -6.20
C MET A 120 -5.10 -7.77 -7.42
N VAL A 121 -5.53 -6.82 -8.24
CA VAL A 121 -6.33 -7.08 -9.45
C VAL A 121 -5.72 -6.41 -10.68
N ASP A 122 -6.12 -6.85 -11.87
CA ASP A 122 -5.81 -6.15 -13.12
C ASP A 122 -6.83 -5.03 -13.41
N SER A 123 -6.67 -4.37 -14.57
CA SER A 123 -7.56 -3.30 -15.03
C SER A 123 -9.02 -3.72 -15.19
N GLU A 124 -9.32 -5.03 -15.26
CA GLU A 124 -10.65 -5.61 -15.43
C GLU A 124 -11.16 -6.31 -14.16
N LEU A 125 -10.54 -6.02 -12.99
CA LEU A 125 -10.85 -6.64 -11.70
C LEU A 125 -10.57 -8.16 -11.64
N LYS A 126 -9.78 -8.72 -12.55
CA LYS A 126 -9.35 -10.12 -12.43
C LYS A 126 -8.32 -10.23 -11.30
N LEU A 127 -8.55 -11.18 -10.41
CA LEU A 127 -7.66 -11.41 -9.26
C LEU A 127 -6.27 -11.87 -9.75
N LEU A 128 -5.25 -11.15 -9.33
CA LEU A 128 -3.84 -11.44 -9.62
C LEU A 128 -3.12 -12.06 -8.44
N ASP A 129 -3.43 -11.57 -7.21
CA ASP A 129 -2.82 -12.06 -5.98
C ASP A 129 -3.65 -11.67 -4.75
N ARG A 130 -3.39 -12.34 -3.61
CA ARG A 130 -3.98 -12.03 -2.31
C ARG A 130 -2.86 -11.65 -1.36
N HIS A 131 -2.91 -10.43 -0.84
CA HIS A 131 -1.97 -9.94 0.15
C HIS A 131 -2.51 -10.21 1.55
N VAL A 132 -2.03 -11.28 2.18
CA VAL A 132 -2.37 -11.65 3.56
C VAL A 132 -1.18 -11.35 4.46
N TYR A 133 -1.41 -10.58 5.51
CA TYR A 133 -0.35 -10.11 6.39
C TYR A 133 -0.38 -10.77 7.77
N PRO A 134 0.77 -10.98 8.40
CA PRO A 134 0.82 -11.19 9.84
C PRO A 134 0.62 -9.86 10.59
N GLN A 135 0.53 -9.92 11.91
CA GLN A 135 0.72 -8.74 12.74
C GLN A 135 2.15 -8.23 12.55
N LEU A 136 2.27 -6.99 12.08
CA LEU A 136 3.55 -6.28 11.93
C LEU A 136 3.71 -5.26 13.05
N GLY A 137 4.94 -4.87 13.29
CA GLY A 137 5.33 -3.78 14.16
C GLY A 137 6.51 -3.00 13.58
N LEU A 138 7.07 -2.08 14.35
CA LEU A 138 8.20 -1.26 13.91
C LEU A 138 9.39 -2.08 13.37
N PRO A 139 9.82 -3.20 14.03
CA PRO A 139 10.93 -4.00 13.51
C PRO A 139 10.66 -4.60 12.13
N GLU A 140 9.44 -5.04 11.87
CA GLU A 140 9.02 -5.61 10.58
C GLU A 140 8.99 -4.54 9.49
N LEU A 141 8.47 -3.34 9.79
CA LEU A 141 8.47 -2.22 8.86
C LEU A 141 9.90 -1.77 8.52
N LEU A 142 10.79 -1.66 9.50
CA LEU A 142 12.21 -1.37 9.25
C LEU A 142 12.91 -2.47 8.41
N CYS A 143 12.37 -3.69 8.40
CA CYS A 143 12.80 -4.79 7.52
C CYS A 143 12.09 -4.81 6.16
N PHE A 144 11.36 -3.76 5.79
CA PHE A 144 10.58 -3.65 4.54
C PHE A 144 9.53 -4.75 4.34
N GLU A 145 8.90 -5.22 5.42
CA GLU A 145 7.60 -5.89 5.32
C GLU A 145 6.56 -4.81 4.98
N VAL A 146 6.07 -4.83 3.75
CA VAL A 146 5.24 -3.75 3.18
C VAL A 146 3.77 -4.02 3.45
N ILE A 147 3.04 -3.02 3.91
CA ILE A 147 1.58 -3.02 4.06
C ILE A 147 0.95 -2.47 2.78
N LEU A 148 -0.13 -3.09 2.32
CA LEU A 148 -0.91 -2.59 1.18
C LEU A 148 -1.62 -1.29 1.57
N GLN A 149 -1.26 -0.21 0.92
CA GLN A 149 -1.66 1.15 1.30
C GLN A 149 -3.19 1.33 1.43
N PRO A 150 -4.04 0.91 0.47
CA PRO A 150 -5.47 1.16 0.55
C PRO A 150 -6.19 0.40 1.69
N THR A 151 -5.48 -0.45 2.46
CA THR A 151 -6.07 -1.13 3.63
C THR A 151 -5.88 -0.37 4.94
N VAL A 152 -5.24 0.81 4.91
CA VAL A 152 -4.77 1.50 6.12
C VAL A 152 -5.72 2.60 6.56
N PHE A 153 -6.06 2.60 7.86
CA PHE A 153 -6.79 3.67 8.54
C PHE A 153 -6.01 4.13 9.77
N MET A 154 -5.97 5.44 10.01
CA MET A 154 -5.16 6.07 11.04
C MET A 154 -5.99 7.02 11.89
N ARG A 155 -5.55 7.28 13.11
CA ARG A 155 -6.09 8.42 13.86
C ARG A 155 -5.54 9.70 13.31
N ARG A 156 -6.40 10.69 13.03
CA ARG A 156 -5.98 12.01 12.54
C ARG A 156 -4.96 12.66 13.48
N ARG A 157 -5.20 12.64 14.80
CA ARG A 157 -4.26 13.18 15.80
C ARG A 157 -2.85 12.58 15.69
N VAL A 158 -2.76 11.29 15.36
CA VAL A 158 -1.45 10.61 15.20
C VAL A 158 -0.73 11.12 13.96
N VAL A 159 -1.45 11.27 12.83
CA VAL A 159 -0.88 11.84 11.61
C VAL A 159 -0.41 13.28 11.82
N GLU A 160 -1.17 14.08 12.60
CA GLU A 160 -0.79 15.45 12.95
C GLU A 160 0.45 15.48 13.85
N GLU A 161 0.57 14.56 14.80
CA GLU A 161 1.67 14.49 15.76
C GLU A 161 2.97 13.99 15.13
N VAL A 162 2.94 12.90 14.36
CA VAL A 162 4.14 12.38 13.69
C VAL A 162 4.53 13.18 12.45
N GLY A 163 3.65 14.07 11.99
CA GLY A 163 3.76 14.84 10.75
C GLY A 163 3.12 14.10 9.57
N TYR A 164 2.65 14.88 8.60
CA TYR A 164 2.05 14.41 7.37
C TYR A 164 3.05 13.63 6.49
N LEU A 165 2.66 13.24 5.27
CA LEU A 165 3.57 12.60 4.32
C LEU A 165 4.78 13.50 4.03
N ASN A 166 5.97 12.92 4.05
CA ASN A 166 7.22 13.62 3.73
C ASN A 166 7.42 13.70 2.21
N SER A 167 7.52 14.92 1.67
CA SER A 167 7.67 15.17 0.23
C SER A 167 8.99 14.70 -0.37
N GLU A 168 9.95 14.31 0.44
CA GLU A 168 11.20 13.70 -0.02
C GLU A 168 11.03 12.24 -0.45
N TYR A 169 9.91 11.61 -0.05
CA TYR A 169 9.55 10.25 -0.42
C TYR A 169 8.35 10.28 -1.36
N ARG A 170 8.53 9.78 -2.58
CA ARG A 170 7.49 9.76 -3.63
C ARG A 170 7.02 8.36 -3.99
N LEU A 171 7.84 7.36 -3.68
CA LEU A 171 7.67 5.97 -4.06
C LEU A 171 7.36 5.05 -2.87
N ILE A 172 7.91 5.38 -1.69
CA ILE A 172 7.64 4.69 -0.42
C ILE A 172 7.02 5.65 0.61
N LEU A 173 6.27 6.63 0.12
CA LEU A 173 5.65 7.70 0.90
C LEU A 173 4.77 7.19 2.05
N ASP A 174 4.07 6.11 1.81
CA ASP A 174 3.23 5.38 2.75
C ASP A 174 4.07 4.63 3.78
N HIS A 175 5.03 3.85 3.32
CA HIS A 175 5.88 3.04 4.19
C HIS A 175 6.70 3.90 5.16
N GLU A 176 7.20 5.04 4.73
CA GLU A 176 7.90 6.01 5.58
C GLU A 176 6.97 6.53 6.70
N LEU A 177 5.73 6.90 6.36
CA LEU A 177 4.74 7.32 7.34
C LEU A 177 4.41 6.19 8.33
N TRP A 178 4.28 4.94 7.85
CA TRP A 178 4.02 3.78 8.72
C TRP A 178 5.15 3.56 9.73
N VAL A 179 6.40 3.74 9.32
CA VAL A 179 7.57 3.66 10.23
C VAL A 179 7.46 4.73 11.31
N ARG A 180 7.16 5.99 10.98
CA ARG A 180 6.99 7.07 11.96
C ARG A 180 5.81 6.80 12.91
N ILE A 181 4.68 6.34 12.40
CA ILE A 181 3.53 5.99 13.26
C ILE A 181 3.90 4.84 14.20
N ALA A 182 4.49 3.77 13.68
CA ALA A 182 4.83 2.59 14.47
C ALA A 182 5.96 2.83 15.49
N SER A 183 6.75 3.90 15.34
CA SER A 183 7.75 4.31 16.34
C SER A 183 7.12 4.93 17.59
N CYS A 184 5.92 5.50 17.46
CA CYS A 184 5.24 6.22 18.54
C CYS A 184 3.99 5.49 19.05
N TYR A 185 3.34 4.69 18.18
CA TYR A 185 2.04 4.09 18.45
C TYR A 185 1.96 2.63 18.04
N PRO A 186 1.23 1.78 18.79
CA PRO A 186 0.91 0.44 18.33
C PRO A 186 0.10 0.48 17.03
N ILE A 187 0.36 -0.49 16.16
CA ILE A 187 -0.39 -0.73 14.93
C ILE A 187 -1.02 -2.11 14.99
N ARG A 188 -2.16 -2.33 14.33
CA ARG A 188 -2.89 -3.61 14.38
C ARG A 188 -3.30 -4.09 13.01
N HIS A 189 -3.04 -5.37 12.76
CA HIS A 189 -3.57 -6.11 11.63
C HIS A 189 -5.00 -6.62 11.92
N VAL A 190 -5.86 -6.54 10.90
CA VAL A 190 -7.18 -7.17 10.87
C VAL A 190 -7.20 -8.18 9.74
N SER A 191 -7.42 -9.46 10.07
CA SER A 191 -7.43 -10.55 9.09
C SER A 191 -8.75 -10.55 8.28
N ARG A 192 -8.90 -9.55 7.41
CA ARG A 192 -10.04 -9.30 6.52
C ARG A 192 -9.54 -8.60 5.27
N PHE A 193 -10.18 -8.82 4.13
CA PHE A 193 -9.89 -8.08 2.91
C PHE A 193 -10.69 -6.78 2.89
N TRP A 194 -9.99 -5.62 2.93
CA TRP A 194 -10.65 -4.30 2.97
C TRP A 194 -10.58 -3.55 1.66
N SER A 195 -9.66 -3.91 0.77
CA SER A 195 -9.48 -3.16 -0.48
C SER A 195 -8.94 -4.02 -1.61
N ILE A 196 -9.07 -3.49 -2.79
CA ILE A 196 -8.30 -3.91 -3.95
C ILE A 196 -7.22 -2.87 -4.27
N GLU A 197 -6.04 -3.33 -4.70
CA GLU A 197 -5.01 -2.57 -5.39
C GLU A 197 -5.01 -2.95 -6.86
N ARG A 198 -5.10 -1.97 -7.74
CA ARG A 198 -5.13 -2.21 -9.18
C ARG A 198 -3.74 -2.11 -9.78
N THR A 199 -3.37 -3.13 -10.54
CA THR A 199 -2.13 -3.14 -11.31
C THR A 199 -2.43 -2.89 -12.79
N HIS A 200 -1.84 -1.85 -13.37
CA HIS A 200 -1.95 -1.50 -14.78
C HIS A 200 -0.60 -0.97 -15.32
N PRO A 201 -0.39 -0.92 -16.65
CA PRO A 201 0.90 -0.54 -17.24
C PRO A 201 1.41 0.85 -16.85
N GLU A 202 0.51 1.76 -16.50
CA GLU A 202 0.83 3.14 -16.10
C GLU A 202 1.13 3.25 -14.60
N ALA A 203 1.02 2.15 -13.83
CA ALA A 203 1.35 2.15 -12.40
C ALA A 203 2.85 2.42 -12.19
N LYS A 204 3.18 3.33 -11.27
CA LYS A 204 4.55 3.83 -11.02
C LYS A 204 5.56 2.74 -10.65
N THR A 205 5.08 1.62 -10.17
CA THR A 205 5.88 0.57 -9.50
C THR A 205 6.93 -0.09 -10.42
N ILE A 206 6.72 -0.09 -11.74
CA ILE A 206 7.61 -0.77 -12.71
C ILE A 206 8.64 0.19 -13.30
N ALA A 207 8.25 1.44 -13.58
CA ALA A 207 9.10 2.39 -14.29
C ALA A 207 10.19 3.05 -13.42
N GLN A 208 10.15 2.92 -12.10
CA GLN A 208 10.97 3.71 -11.17
C GLN A 208 11.73 2.85 -10.14
N ALA A 209 12.15 1.64 -10.49
CA ALA A 209 12.79 0.70 -9.57
C ALA A 209 14.01 1.27 -8.83
N ALA A 210 14.87 2.02 -9.52
CA ALA A 210 16.05 2.66 -8.92
C ALA A 210 15.65 3.67 -7.82
N GLY A 211 14.63 4.48 -8.08
CA GLY A 211 14.12 5.44 -7.09
C GLY A 211 13.57 4.76 -5.82
N PHE A 212 12.90 3.61 -5.95
CA PHE A 212 12.48 2.81 -4.79
C PHE A 212 13.65 2.38 -3.92
N VAL A 213 14.76 1.97 -4.54
CA VAL A 213 15.97 1.55 -3.82
C VAL A 213 16.60 2.74 -3.08
N GLU A 214 16.74 3.88 -3.77
CA GLU A 214 17.32 5.09 -3.19
C GLU A 214 16.50 5.61 -2.01
N GLU A 215 15.17 5.66 -2.14
CA GLU A 215 14.31 6.08 -1.04
C GLU A 215 14.35 5.11 0.14
N ALA A 216 14.41 3.80 -0.12
CA ALA A 216 14.53 2.78 0.92
C ALA A 216 15.87 2.89 1.67
N GLU A 217 16.98 3.11 0.97
CA GLU A 217 18.30 3.33 1.56
C GLU A 217 18.31 4.63 2.41
N ARG A 218 17.69 5.70 1.92
CA ARG A 218 17.51 6.96 2.64
C ARG A 218 16.72 6.76 3.93
N LEU A 219 15.62 6.00 3.87
CA LEU A 219 14.81 5.70 5.06
C LEU A 219 15.63 4.99 6.15
N ILE A 220 16.40 3.97 5.80
CA ILE A 220 17.23 3.26 6.78
C ILE A 220 18.38 4.13 7.28
N HIS A 221 18.96 4.95 6.42
CA HIS A 221 19.99 5.91 6.84
C HIS A 221 19.43 6.90 7.86
N TRP A 222 18.27 7.51 7.59
CA TRP A 222 17.60 8.39 8.54
C TRP A 222 17.24 7.65 9.84
N ALA A 223 16.62 6.47 9.76
CA ALA A 223 16.24 5.69 10.94
C ALA A 223 17.45 5.29 11.81
N SER A 224 18.64 5.14 11.20
CA SER A 224 19.87 4.83 11.92
C SER A 224 20.44 6.03 12.68
N GLN A 225 19.98 7.25 12.40
CA GLN A 225 20.40 8.50 13.03
C GLN A 225 19.34 9.05 14.00
N ASP A 226 18.09 8.64 13.84
CA ASP A 226 16.99 9.08 14.68
C ASP A 226 17.13 8.48 16.10
N PRO A 227 17.09 9.28 17.18
CA PRO A 227 17.28 8.79 18.55
C PRO A 227 16.31 7.71 19.00
N THR A 228 15.08 7.70 18.44
CA THR A 228 14.03 6.72 18.78
C THR A 228 14.20 5.42 17.98
N LEU A 229 14.61 5.52 16.72
CA LEU A 229 14.68 4.40 15.78
C LEU A 229 16.04 3.70 15.80
N ALA A 230 17.13 4.43 16.00
CA ALA A 230 18.49 3.89 15.98
C ALA A 230 18.70 2.69 16.90
N PRO A 231 18.19 2.66 18.14
CA PRO A 231 18.30 1.46 19.00
C PRO A 231 17.59 0.23 18.42
N VAL A 232 16.47 0.42 17.73
CA VAL A 232 15.72 -0.67 17.10
C VAL A 232 16.46 -1.17 15.86
N VAL A 233 16.97 -0.25 15.03
CA VAL A 233 17.79 -0.59 13.85
C VAL A 233 19.03 -1.38 14.28
N GLU A 234 19.75 -0.94 15.30
CA GLU A 234 20.97 -1.63 15.77
C GLU A 234 20.64 -3.01 16.35
N ARG A 235 19.60 -3.12 17.18
CA ARG A 235 19.14 -4.42 17.71
C ARG A 235 18.81 -5.44 16.64
N HIS A 236 18.23 -4.99 15.51
CA HIS A 236 17.79 -5.82 14.39
C HIS A 236 18.67 -5.65 13.15
N ARG A 237 19.86 -5.07 13.27
CA ARG A 237 20.72 -4.62 12.17
C ARG A 237 20.83 -5.61 11.00
N ARG A 238 21.15 -6.87 11.28
CA ARG A 238 21.31 -7.88 10.22
C ARG A 238 20.01 -8.14 9.47
N ARG A 239 18.87 -8.18 10.18
CA ARG A 239 17.55 -8.38 9.61
C ARG A 239 17.10 -7.16 8.81
N VAL A 240 17.31 -5.94 9.32
CA VAL A 240 16.97 -4.69 8.65
C VAL A 240 17.72 -4.57 7.32
N HIS A 241 19.03 -4.72 7.31
CA HIS A 241 19.81 -4.64 6.06
C HIS A 241 19.50 -5.80 5.11
N SER A 242 19.20 -7.00 5.60
CA SER A 242 18.74 -8.10 4.76
C SER A 242 17.38 -7.78 4.12
N GLY A 243 16.44 -7.19 4.87
CA GLY A 243 15.14 -6.75 4.38
C GLY A 243 15.27 -5.66 3.31
N LEU A 244 16.12 -4.67 3.55
CA LEU A 244 16.43 -3.62 2.57
C LEU A 244 16.98 -4.21 1.26
N ASP A 245 17.99 -5.08 1.34
CA ASP A 245 18.56 -5.70 0.13
C ASP A 245 17.55 -6.64 -0.57
N LEU A 246 16.68 -7.33 0.16
CA LEU A 246 15.59 -8.12 -0.42
C LEU A 246 14.54 -7.24 -1.11
N PHE A 247 14.13 -6.12 -0.48
CA PHE A 247 13.23 -5.16 -1.08
C PHE A 247 13.81 -4.59 -2.38
N ALA A 248 15.06 -4.12 -2.34
CA ALA A 248 15.78 -3.63 -3.52
C ALA A 248 15.84 -4.68 -4.64
N ALA A 249 16.19 -5.93 -4.30
CA ALA A 249 16.26 -7.01 -5.27
C ALA A 249 14.92 -7.28 -5.96
N ARG A 250 13.80 -7.23 -5.22
CA ARG A 250 12.46 -7.40 -5.80
C ARG A 250 12.13 -6.31 -6.82
N ARG A 251 12.46 -5.04 -6.53
CA ARG A 251 12.27 -3.93 -7.46
C ARG A 251 13.15 -4.07 -8.72
N LEU A 252 14.41 -4.45 -8.53
CA LEU A 252 15.34 -4.69 -9.63
C LEU A 252 14.91 -5.87 -10.53
N ILE A 253 14.34 -6.94 -9.96
CA ILE A 253 13.75 -8.04 -10.75
C ILE A 253 12.61 -7.53 -11.63
N ASP A 254 11.73 -6.71 -11.07
CA ASP A 254 10.59 -6.17 -11.81
C ASP A 254 11.03 -5.17 -12.92
N ALA A 255 12.19 -4.53 -12.76
CA ALA A 255 12.82 -3.66 -13.76
C ALA A 255 13.71 -4.42 -14.78
N GLY A 256 13.93 -5.71 -14.62
CA GLY A 256 14.80 -6.50 -15.51
C GLY A 256 16.29 -6.41 -15.17
N GLU A 257 16.68 -5.76 -14.08
CA GLU A 257 18.06 -5.58 -13.61
C GLU A 257 18.54 -6.82 -12.81
N TYR A 258 18.51 -7.99 -13.47
CA TYR A 258 18.66 -9.28 -12.78
C TYR A 258 20.03 -9.48 -12.14
N ARG A 259 21.12 -8.96 -12.74
CA ARG A 259 22.47 -9.16 -12.19
C ARG A 259 22.63 -8.46 -10.84
N GLU A 260 22.15 -7.22 -10.75
CA GLU A 260 22.17 -6.47 -9.50
C GLU A 260 21.20 -7.08 -8.47
N ALA A 261 20.03 -7.53 -8.92
CA ALA A 261 19.09 -8.25 -8.07
C ALA A 261 19.72 -9.51 -7.41
N VAL A 262 20.47 -10.30 -8.16
CA VAL A 262 21.22 -11.47 -7.64
C VAL A 262 22.26 -11.03 -6.60
N ARG A 263 23.00 -9.96 -6.84
CA ARG A 263 23.98 -9.41 -5.89
C ARG A 263 23.32 -8.99 -4.58
N ARG A 264 22.18 -8.30 -4.66
CA ARG A 264 21.40 -7.89 -3.48
C ARG A 264 20.83 -9.09 -2.72
N LEU A 265 20.30 -10.10 -3.42
CA LEU A 265 19.81 -11.33 -2.79
C LEU A 265 20.93 -12.11 -2.09
N TRP A 266 22.13 -12.15 -2.68
CA TRP A 266 23.28 -12.74 -2.03
C TRP A 266 23.64 -12.04 -0.72
N LYS A 267 23.74 -10.70 -0.72
CA LYS A 267 23.98 -9.92 0.51
C LYS A 267 22.91 -10.17 1.56
N ALA A 268 21.64 -10.11 1.16
CA ALA A 268 20.52 -10.39 2.05
C ALA A 268 20.61 -11.78 2.69
N SER A 269 20.97 -12.80 1.89
CA SER A 269 21.13 -14.19 2.36
C SER A 269 22.28 -14.36 3.36
N VAL A 270 23.39 -13.66 3.16
CA VAL A 270 24.53 -13.69 4.08
C VAL A 270 24.18 -12.98 5.40
N LEU A 271 23.45 -11.87 5.33
CA LEU A 271 23.08 -11.09 6.51
C LEU A 271 22.05 -11.82 7.39
N HIS A 272 20.96 -12.30 6.79
CA HIS A 272 19.87 -12.97 7.52
C HIS A 272 19.14 -13.98 6.62
N PRO A 273 19.61 -15.23 6.54
CA PRO A 273 19.05 -16.27 5.66
C PRO A 273 17.53 -16.47 5.78
N PRO A 274 16.92 -16.41 6.98
CA PRO A 274 15.48 -16.62 7.10
C PRO A 274 14.63 -15.56 6.36
N THR A 275 15.12 -14.31 6.22
CA THR A 275 14.44 -13.25 5.46
C THR A 275 14.30 -13.65 4.00
N VAL A 276 15.37 -14.18 3.40
CA VAL A 276 15.37 -14.56 1.98
C VAL A 276 14.69 -15.91 1.76
N GLY A 277 14.79 -16.83 2.73
CA GLY A 277 14.18 -18.15 2.66
C GLY A 277 12.68 -18.14 2.40
N ARG A 278 11.95 -17.16 2.93
CA ARG A 278 10.51 -16.95 2.65
C ARG A 278 10.23 -16.62 1.17
N TYR A 279 11.23 -16.10 0.46
CA TYR A 279 11.13 -15.63 -0.92
C TYR A 279 12.07 -16.41 -1.86
N TRP A 280 12.39 -17.68 -1.52
CA TRP A 280 13.31 -18.53 -2.30
C TRP A 280 13.00 -18.55 -3.80
N PHE A 281 11.71 -18.50 -4.18
CA PHE A 281 11.28 -18.45 -5.57
C PHE A 281 11.76 -17.18 -6.30
N LYS A 282 11.91 -16.03 -5.58
CA LYS A 282 12.48 -14.81 -6.14
C LYS A 282 13.98 -14.96 -6.42
N VAL A 283 14.69 -15.73 -5.61
CA VAL A 283 16.10 -16.09 -5.85
C VAL A 283 16.20 -16.91 -7.13
N VAL A 284 15.40 -17.96 -7.27
CA VAL A 284 15.35 -18.78 -8.49
C VAL A 284 14.97 -17.94 -9.71
N GLN A 285 14.01 -17.07 -9.59
CA GLN A 285 13.61 -16.16 -10.67
C GLN A 285 14.77 -15.23 -11.07
N ALA A 286 15.43 -14.58 -10.12
CA ALA A 286 16.52 -13.64 -10.41
C ALA A 286 17.70 -14.35 -11.08
N VAL A 287 18.16 -15.47 -10.52
CA VAL A 287 19.29 -16.27 -11.05
C VAL A 287 18.95 -16.81 -12.44
N GLY A 288 17.80 -17.44 -12.62
CA GLY A 288 17.38 -17.96 -13.91
C GLY A 288 17.22 -16.88 -14.97
N SER A 289 16.67 -15.71 -14.60
CA SER A 289 16.53 -14.57 -15.52
C SER A 289 17.90 -13.97 -15.88
N ALA A 290 18.84 -13.91 -14.94
CA ALA A 290 20.21 -13.47 -15.21
C ALA A 290 20.96 -14.42 -16.17
N LEU A 291 20.55 -15.69 -16.23
CA LEU A 291 21.04 -16.73 -17.16
C LEU A 291 20.26 -16.77 -18.49
N GLY A 292 19.39 -15.81 -18.76
CA GLY A 292 18.65 -15.73 -20.03
C GLY A 292 17.27 -16.40 -20.04
N LEU A 293 16.77 -16.91 -18.91
CA LEU A 293 15.46 -17.58 -18.81
C LEU A 293 14.31 -16.65 -18.43
N ALA A 294 14.47 -15.32 -18.57
CA ALA A 294 13.47 -14.32 -18.17
C ALA A 294 12.08 -14.57 -18.81
N SER A 295 12.04 -14.86 -20.11
CA SER A 295 10.81 -15.14 -20.84
C SER A 295 10.06 -16.38 -20.33
N ALA A 296 10.81 -17.41 -19.90
CA ALA A 296 10.23 -18.62 -19.30
C ALA A 296 9.54 -18.31 -17.95
N PHE A 297 10.16 -17.47 -17.11
CA PHE A 297 9.56 -17.03 -15.85
C PHE A 297 8.33 -16.12 -16.06
N GLU A 298 8.34 -15.27 -17.08
CA GLU A 298 7.17 -14.49 -17.47
C GLU A 298 6.02 -15.37 -17.94
N GLY A 299 6.32 -16.36 -18.79
CA GLY A 299 5.37 -17.37 -19.25
C GLY A 299 4.79 -18.16 -18.07
N TYR A 300 5.63 -18.62 -17.15
CA TYR A 300 5.20 -19.32 -15.94
C TYR A 300 4.30 -18.44 -15.05
N ARG A 301 4.66 -17.17 -14.78
CA ARG A 301 3.83 -16.23 -14.01
C ARG A 301 2.47 -16.04 -14.65
N ARG A 302 2.43 -15.85 -15.99
CA ARG A 302 1.19 -15.68 -16.75
C ARG A 302 0.29 -16.92 -16.66
N THR A 303 0.89 -18.10 -16.79
CA THR A 303 0.20 -19.38 -16.71
C THR A 303 -0.30 -19.63 -15.27
N ARG A 304 0.57 -19.46 -14.27
CA ARG A 304 0.20 -19.65 -12.86
C ARG A 304 -0.99 -18.74 -12.46
N ARG A 305 -0.98 -17.45 -12.84
CA ARG A 305 -2.09 -16.53 -12.57
C ARG A 305 -3.41 -17.04 -13.18
N ARG A 306 -3.37 -17.62 -14.39
CA ARG A 306 -4.56 -18.20 -15.04
C ARG A 306 -5.09 -19.44 -14.29
N PHE A 307 -4.22 -20.27 -13.75
CA PHE A 307 -4.62 -21.51 -13.08
C PHE A 307 -4.97 -21.31 -11.61
N VAL A 308 -4.19 -20.54 -10.86
CA VAL A 308 -4.38 -20.38 -9.41
C VAL A 308 -5.65 -19.59 -9.10
N HIS A 309 -5.93 -18.54 -9.86
CA HIS A 309 -7.11 -17.69 -9.62
C HIS A 309 -8.26 -17.96 -10.58
N ARG A 310 -8.14 -18.96 -11.50
CA ARG A 310 -9.18 -19.38 -12.46
C ARG A 310 -9.91 -18.24 -13.18
N GLY A 311 -9.25 -17.09 -13.39
CA GLY A 311 -9.88 -15.90 -13.96
C GLY A 311 -10.96 -15.27 -13.08
N GLN A 312 -10.92 -15.50 -11.76
CA GLN A 312 -11.87 -14.92 -10.82
C GLN A 312 -11.89 -13.40 -10.95
N VAL A 313 -13.07 -12.85 -11.21
CA VAL A 313 -13.32 -11.41 -11.22
C VAL A 313 -13.81 -11.01 -9.83
N VAL A 314 -13.20 -9.99 -9.25
CA VAL A 314 -13.59 -9.47 -7.94
C VAL A 314 -14.86 -8.64 -8.09
N ASP A 315 -15.92 -9.06 -7.40
CA ASP A 315 -17.12 -8.24 -7.25
C ASP A 315 -16.96 -7.28 -6.07
N LEU A 316 -16.85 -5.99 -6.36
CA LEU A 316 -16.68 -4.95 -5.33
C LEU A 316 -17.93 -4.77 -4.44
N LYS A 317 -19.04 -5.40 -4.76
CA LYS A 317 -20.27 -5.36 -3.96
C LYS A 317 -20.47 -6.61 -3.10
N SER A 318 -19.69 -7.67 -3.35
CA SER A 318 -19.80 -8.92 -2.60
C SER A 318 -19.06 -8.85 -1.28
N THR A 319 -19.74 -9.25 -0.22
CA THR A 319 -19.16 -9.47 1.11
C THR A 319 -18.44 -10.81 1.23
N ASP A 320 -18.64 -11.74 0.30
CA ASP A 320 -18.13 -13.11 0.39
C ASP A 320 -16.60 -13.18 0.40
N LEU A 321 -15.94 -12.26 -0.31
CA LEU A 321 -14.46 -12.17 -0.32
C LEU A 321 -13.90 -11.54 0.96
N ALA A 322 -14.68 -10.73 1.67
CA ALA A 322 -14.26 -10.14 2.94
C ALA A 322 -14.18 -11.19 4.05
N GLU A 323 -14.89 -12.31 3.95
CA GLU A 323 -15.05 -13.31 5.02
C GLU A 323 -14.10 -14.51 4.96
N GLU A 324 -13.24 -14.66 3.93
CA GLU A 324 -12.35 -15.84 3.75
C GLU A 324 -10.86 -15.66 4.12
N PRO A 325 -10.47 -15.22 5.34
CA PRO A 325 -9.06 -15.18 5.72
C PRO A 325 -8.48 -16.54 6.18
N GLY A 326 -9.32 -17.56 6.42
CA GLY A 326 -8.95 -18.78 7.15
C GLY A 326 -8.58 -20.02 6.33
N ARG A 327 -8.90 -20.11 5.03
CA ARG A 327 -8.81 -21.38 4.26
C ARG A 327 -7.58 -21.60 3.39
N LEU A 328 -6.60 -20.70 3.38
CA LEU A 328 -5.43 -20.79 2.48
C LEU A 328 -4.08 -20.72 3.21
N ARG A 329 -3.93 -21.45 4.35
CA ARG A 329 -2.60 -21.74 4.92
C ARG A 329 -1.98 -23.04 4.37
N GLU A 330 -2.55 -23.64 3.36
CA GLU A 330 -1.99 -24.85 2.73
C GLU A 330 -1.77 -24.61 1.24
N THR A 331 -0.58 -24.19 0.86
CA THR A 331 0.33 -24.72 -0.20
C THR A 331 1.59 -23.88 -0.29
#